data_7ea8401c11b9c34c467e020c6b4a5b42
#
_entry.id   7ea8401c11b9c34c467e020c6b4a5b42
#
_cell.length_a   1.000
_cell.length_b   1.000
_cell.length_c   1.000
_cell.angle_alpha   90.00
_cell.angle_beta   90.00
_cell.angle_gamma   90.00
#
_symmetry.space_group_name_H-M   'P 1'
#
loop_
_entity.id
_entity.type
_entity.pdbx_description
1 polymer ?
#
loop_
_entity_poly.entity_id
_entity_poly.type
_entity_poly.pdbx_seq_one_letter_code
_entity_poly.pdbx_strand_id
1 'polypeptide(L)'
;MNRRDFLKTAAIGSVAARGLAMPSLALAAESKVLRFVPQANLANFDPIWTSQYVVRNASLMVWEQLYGVDSTLTPRPQMAEGHEVSDDFKTWTFKLRPGLQWHDGTPVLARDAVASITRWSFRDTMGAIIRKQLEAIEVIDDRSFRIRMNKPFPKMLFALGKASTPACFIMPERIAQTDPFKQISEQIGSGPMKFQKDEWVPGSKAVFVKANGYVPRDEPANWLAGGRRMYVDRIEWQILPDPATAGAALQNGEVDWWETPLPDLVPLLAKNKNIKVDIADPLGNIGAFRMNHLNPPFNDIRARRAVQMALNQSDYMRAVVGDDESLWSELPGYFTPGTPLYNEAGGELLKGKRDIEGAKKLLAEAGYKGERIVLCVATDVGISKNQADVTADLLKQIGMNVDYQALDWGTVGQRRASKEPIDKGGWNIFHSWHAGADCVNPAPYIALDASGPTAWFGWPKSDEIQGHIAEWYSAPDLAAEKAAAVKINQASMEYVTYLQTGFFKMKQAWRNDIQGVVQAPFPVFWDVKKT
;
A
#
# COMPACT_ATOMS: atom_id res chain seq x y z
N MET A 1 -54.55 52.83 -6.16
CA MET A 1 -54.71 52.15 -7.48
C MET A 1 -54.54 50.64 -7.29
N ASN A 2 -55.64 49.91 -7.48
CA ASN A 2 -55.82 48.55 -7.09
C ASN A 2 -55.30 47.55 -8.15
N ARG A 3 -54.73 46.46 -7.68
CA ARG A 3 -54.16 45.30 -8.43
C ARG A 3 -55.16 44.48 -9.30
N ARG A 4 -56.34 45.04 -9.63
CA ARG A 4 -57.46 44.33 -10.31
C ARG A 4 -57.73 44.73 -11.76
N ASP A 5 -57.03 45.69 -12.34
CA ASP A 5 -57.35 46.22 -13.67
C ASP A 5 -56.42 45.86 -14.80
N PHE A 6 -55.58 44.78 -14.59
CA PHE A 6 -54.63 44.35 -15.62
C PHE A 6 -55.01 43.02 -16.35
N LEU A 7 -56.23 42.57 -16.21
CA LEU A 7 -56.71 41.32 -16.79
C LEU A 7 -57.90 41.40 -17.75
N LYS A 8 -58.03 42.48 -18.50
CA LYS A 8 -59.07 42.57 -19.56
C LYS A 8 -58.56 43.37 -20.75
N THR A 9 -57.72 42.81 -21.58
CA THR A 9 -57.62 43.11 -23.02
C THR A 9 -56.58 42.23 -23.66
N ALA A 10 -56.93 41.03 -24.16
CA ALA A 10 -56.22 40.34 -25.20
C ALA A 10 -57.18 39.36 -25.86
N ALA A 11 -57.82 39.77 -26.90
CA ALA A 11 -58.47 38.90 -27.87
C ALA A 11 -58.01 39.32 -29.27
N ILE A 12 -57.61 38.27 -30.02
CA ILE A 12 -57.52 38.23 -31.50
C ILE A 12 -56.25 38.82 -32.14
N GLY A 13 -55.39 37.93 -32.60
CA GLY A 13 -54.30 38.18 -33.53
C GLY A 13 -53.60 36.85 -33.90
N SER A 14 -54.21 36.10 -34.80
CA SER A 14 -53.58 34.92 -35.43
C SER A 14 -52.40 35.34 -36.31
N VAL A 15 -51.16 34.99 -35.94
CA VAL A 15 -49.99 35.07 -36.83
C VAL A 15 -49.14 33.81 -36.66
N ALA A 16 -48.85 33.21 -37.82
CA ALA A 16 -48.01 32.07 -38.15
C ALA A 16 -46.98 31.61 -37.13
N ALA A 17 -47.11 30.32 -36.77
CA ALA A 17 -46.08 29.54 -36.08
C ALA A 17 -44.84 29.40 -36.96
N ARG A 18 -43.79 30.18 -36.75
CA ARG A 18 -42.42 29.83 -37.03
C ARG A 18 -41.89 29.08 -35.81
N GLY A 19 -41.61 27.81 -35.97
CA GLY A 19 -41.01 26.97 -34.97
C GLY A 19 -39.68 27.54 -34.47
N LEU A 20 -39.69 28.19 -33.33
CA LEU A 20 -38.49 28.39 -32.51
C LEU A 20 -38.18 27.04 -31.90
N ALA A 21 -37.18 26.36 -32.48
CA ALA A 21 -36.51 25.24 -31.82
C ALA A 21 -35.98 25.78 -30.49
N MET A 22 -36.65 25.47 -29.38
CA MET A 22 -36.05 25.60 -28.06
C MET A 22 -34.82 24.73 -28.04
N PRO A 23 -33.62 25.27 -27.71
CA PRO A 23 -32.49 24.38 -27.43
C PRO A 23 -32.93 23.47 -26.29
N SER A 24 -32.95 22.15 -26.56
CA SER A 24 -33.09 21.18 -25.50
C SER A 24 -31.96 21.45 -24.52
N LEU A 25 -32.31 21.97 -23.34
CA LEU A 25 -31.39 21.90 -22.19
C LEU A 25 -31.10 20.41 -22.01
N ALA A 26 -29.99 19.97 -22.59
CA ALA A 26 -29.42 18.71 -22.20
C ALA A 26 -29.17 18.85 -20.69
N LEU A 27 -30.04 18.24 -19.88
CA LEU A 27 -29.75 18.01 -18.47
C LEU A 27 -28.38 17.32 -18.45
N ALA A 28 -27.36 18.08 -18.04
CA ALA A 28 -26.05 17.50 -17.79
C ALA A 28 -26.30 16.35 -16.80
N ALA A 29 -25.97 15.13 -17.20
CA ALA A 29 -26.10 13.98 -16.33
C ALA A 29 -25.41 14.33 -15.02
N GLU A 30 -26.10 14.13 -13.90
CA GLU A 30 -25.57 14.45 -12.58
C GLU A 30 -24.25 13.71 -12.39
N SER A 31 -23.16 14.43 -12.08
CA SER A 31 -21.82 13.86 -11.94
C SER A 31 -21.82 12.81 -10.84
N LYS A 32 -21.43 11.57 -11.18
CA LYS A 32 -21.36 10.45 -10.23
C LYS A 32 -20.12 10.58 -9.34
N VAL A 33 -20.35 11.02 -8.10
CA VAL A 33 -19.30 11.21 -7.09
C VAL A 33 -19.27 10.02 -6.14
N LEU A 34 -18.10 9.39 -5.99
CA LEU A 34 -17.81 8.38 -4.98
C LEU A 34 -17.02 9.01 -3.84
N ARG A 35 -17.55 8.99 -2.62
CA ARG A 35 -16.90 9.48 -1.40
C ARG A 35 -16.32 8.33 -0.62
N PHE A 36 -15.01 8.34 -0.43
CA PHE A 36 -14.24 7.26 0.15
C PHE A 36 -13.50 7.74 1.40
N VAL A 37 -13.54 6.96 2.47
CA VAL A 37 -12.75 7.19 3.68
C VAL A 37 -11.55 6.24 3.66
N PRO A 38 -10.33 6.75 3.40
CA PRO A 38 -9.12 5.92 3.33
C PRO A 38 -8.64 5.53 4.72
N GLN A 39 -7.77 4.51 4.76
CA GLN A 39 -7.13 4.01 5.99
C GLN A 39 -6.21 5.02 6.69
N ALA A 40 -5.73 6.03 6.00
CA ALA A 40 -4.83 7.04 6.53
C ALA A 40 -4.89 8.33 5.70
N ASN A 41 -4.34 9.42 6.25
CA ASN A 41 -4.19 10.68 5.56
C ASN A 41 -3.20 10.60 4.40
N LEU A 42 -3.57 11.15 3.23
CA LEU A 42 -2.67 11.33 2.09
C LEU A 42 -1.84 12.63 2.31
N ALA A 43 -0.83 12.54 3.19
CA ALA A 43 0.00 13.69 3.57
C ALA A 43 1.07 14.06 2.53
N ASN A 44 1.44 13.13 1.67
CA ASN A 44 2.35 13.31 0.53
C ASN A 44 1.84 12.50 -0.65
N PHE A 45 2.27 12.85 -1.88
CA PHE A 45 1.81 12.13 -3.06
C PHE A 45 2.94 11.91 -4.07
N ASP A 46 3.91 11.08 -3.65
CA ASP A 46 4.97 10.52 -4.50
C ASP A 46 5.12 9.02 -4.20
N PRO A 47 4.63 8.11 -5.10
CA PRO A 47 4.58 6.68 -4.84
C PRO A 47 5.96 5.98 -4.91
N ILE A 48 6.99 6.64 -5.40
CA ILE A 48 8.35 6.10 -5.45
C ILE A 48 9.15 6.54 -4.22
N TRP A 49 8.89 7.74 -3.71
CA TRP A 49 9.59 8.28 -2.54
C TRP A 49 9.22 7.57 -1.23
N THR A 50 7.97 7.11 -1.08
CA THR A 50 7.44 6.49 0.15
C THR A 50 6.92 5.07 -0.07
N SER A 51 6.89 4.27 1.00
CA SER A 51 6.29 2.93 1.03
C SER A 51 4.90 2.91 1.72
N GLN A 52 4.24 4.05 1.88
CA GLN A 52 2.91 4.12 2.52
C GLN A 52 1.81 3.59 1.59
N TYR A 53 0.97 2.68 2.10
CA TYR A 53 -0.13 2.09 1.32
C TYR A 53 -1.16 3.12 0.86
N VAL A 54 -1.47 4.12 1.69
CA VAL A 54 -2.40 5.20 1.30
C VAL A 54 -1.91 5.93 0.04
N VAL A 55 -0.61 6.17 -0.08
CA VAL A 55 0.00 6.79 -1.28
C VAL A 55 -0.07 5.84 -2.47
N ARG A 56 0.29 4.55 -2.29
CA ARG A 56 0.14 3.54 -3.34
C ARG A 56 -1.30 3.45 -3.85
N ASN A 57 -2.27 3.35 -2.94
CA ASN A 57 -3.68 3.19 -3.27
C ASN A 57 -4.20 4.37 -4.12
N ALA A 58 -3.85 5.61 -3.73
CA ALA A 58 -4.15 6.79 -4.54
C ALA A 58 -3.43 6.76 -5.90
N SER A 59 -2.19 6.31 -5.91
CA SER A 59 -1.34 6.29 -7.11
C SER A 59 -1.82 5.30 -8.17
N LEU A 60 -2.44 4.18 -7.76
CA LEU A 60 -3.01 3.19 -8.68
C LEU A 60 -4.12 3.76 -9.59
N MET A 61 -4.75 4.87 -9.17
CA MET A 61 -5.73 5.60 -10.00
C MET A 61 -5.07 6.57 -10.99
N VAL A 62 -3.91 7.14 -10.62
CA VAL A 62 -3.27 8.26 -11.33
C VAL A 62 -2.17 7.80 -12.27
N TRP A 63 -1.38 6.81 -11.86
CA TRP A 63 -0.27 6.26 -12.65
C TRP A 63 -0.53 4.81 -13.02
N GLU A 64 0.10 4.38 -14.08
CA GLU A 64 0.11 2.98 -14.49
C GLU A 64 1.49 2.35 -14.31
N GLN A 65 1.53 1.03 -14.42
CA GLN A 65 2.73 0.20 -14.45
C GLN A 65 2.86 -0.47 -15.82
N LEU A 66 4.04 -0.94 -16.18
CA LEU A 66 4.24 -1.71 -17.42
C LEU A 66 3.46 -3.03 -17.40
N TYR A 67 3.45 -3.68 -16.23
CA TYR A 67 2.69 -4.90 -15.93
C TYR A 67 1.83 -4.64 -14.70
N GLY A 68 0.79 -5.43 -14.52
CA GLY A 68 -0.02 -5.43 -13.29
C GLY A 68 -0.30 -6.86 -12.86
N VAL A 69 -0.21 -7.15 -11.56
CA VAL A 69 -0.56 -8.47 -11.04
C VAL A 69 -2.08 -8.67 -11.05
N ASP A 70 -2.50 -9.86 -11.46
CA ASP A 70 -3.88 -10.33 -11.31
C ASP A 70 -4.13 -10.94 -9.91
N SER A 71 -5.34 -11.42 -9.64
CA SER A 71 -5.71 -12.02 -8.34
C SER A 71 -4.97 -13.32 -8.01
N THR A 72 -4.23 -13.89 -8.96
CA THR A 72 -3.32 -15.02 -8.75
C THR A 72 -1.88 -14.58 -8.55
N LEU A 73 -1.64 -13.26 -8.39
CA LEU A 73 -0.32 -12.63 -8.30
C LEU A 73 0.56 -12.85 -9.55
N THR A 74 -0.05 -13.17 -10.69
CA THR A 74 0.62 -13.35 -11.96
C THR A 74 0.74 -12.00 -12.69
N PRO A 75 1.94 -11.56 -13.09
CA PRO A 75 2.13 -10.34 -13.85
C PRO A 75 1.50 -10.45 -15.26
N ARG A 76 0.63 -9.50 -15.60
CA ARG A 76 -0.01 -9.36 -16.92
C ARG A 76 0.39 -8.03 -17.54
N PRO A 77 0.49 -7.94 -18.88
CA PRO A 77 0.76 -6.67 -19.55
C PRO A 77 -0.28 -5.61 -19.18
N GLN A 78 0.17 -4.36 -18.90
CA GLN A 78 -0.71 -3.21 -18.62
C GLN A 78 -0.39 -2.06 -19.58
N MET A 79 0.67 -1.26 -19.38
CA MET A 79 1.14 -0.31 -20.39
C MET A 79 1.92 -1.00 -21.49
N ALA A 80 2.56 -2.13 -21.21
CA ALA A 80 3.23 -2.93 -22.21
C ALA A 80 2.22 -3.59 -23.15
N GLU A 81 2.49 -3.57 -24.45
CA GLU A 81 1.86 -4.43 -25.46
C GLU A 81 2.31 -5.88 -25.24
N GLY A 82 3.61 -6.06 -24.98
CA GLY A 82 4.25 -7.33 -24.69
C GLY A 82 5.74 -7.16 -24.43
N HIS A 83 6.45 -8.27 -24.38
CA HIS A 83 7.90 -8.33 -24.24
C HIS A 83 8.49 -9.49 -25.02
N GLU A 84 9.78 -9.38 -25.29
CA GLU A 84 10.64 -10.47 -25.74
C GLU A 84 11.72 -10.69 -24.67
N VAL A 85 12.12 -11.93 -24.46
CA VAL A 85 13.17 -12.28 -23.50
C VAL A 85 14.11 -13.30 -24.12
N SER A 86 15.42 -13.15 -23.89
CA SER A 86 16.41 -14.16 -24.30
C SER A 86 16.31 -15.43 -23.44
N ASP A 87 16.71 -16.58 -23.98
CA ASP A 87 16.64 -17.88 -23.31
C ASP A 87 17.39 -17.91 -21.98
N ASP A 88 18.41 -17.07 -21.84
CA ASP A 88 19.20 -16.93 -20.60
C ASP A 88 18.65 -15.90 -19.61
N PHE A 89 17.46 -15.30 -19.87
CA PHE A 89 16.83 -14.27 -19.06
C PHE A 89 17.69 -13.02 -18.80
N LYS A 90 18.66 -12.72 -19.66
CA LYS A 90 19.51 -11.52 -19.51
C LYS A 90 19.07 -10.33 -20.35
N THR A 91 18.38 -10.57 -21.45
CA THR A 91 17.93 -9.49 -22.33
C THR A 91 16.41 -9.47 -22.39
N TRP A 92 15.83 -8.34 -21.99
CA TRP A 92 14.40 -8.08 -21.98
C TRP A 92 14.09 -6.89 -22.88
N THR A 93 13.28 -7.09 -23.91
CA THR A 93 12.81 -6.02 -24.79
C THR A 93 11.32 -5.81 -24.56
N PHE A 94 10.93 -4.59 -24.21
CA PHE A 94 9.55 -4.22 -23.93
C PHE A 94 9.03 -3.29 -25.00
N LYS A 95 7.74 -3.42 -25.34
CA LYS A 95 7.04 -2.55 -26.27
C LYS A 95 5.79 -1.99 -25.61
N LEU A 96 5.62 -0.66 -25.63
CA LEU A 96 4.43 0.02 -25.12
C LEU A 96 3.25 -0.16 -26.09
N ARG A 97 2.05 -0.37 -25.54
CA ARG A 97 0.82 -0.39 -26.37
C ARG A 97 0.55 0.98 -26.99
N PRO A 98 -0.14 1.05 -28.15
CA PRO A 98 -0.45 2.33 -28.78
C PRO A 98 -1.47 3.14 -28.00
N GLY A 99 -1.51 4.46 -28.23
CA GLY A 99 -2.54 5.36 -27.71
C GLY A 99 -2.37 5.78 -26.25
N LEU A 100 -1.26 5.44 -25.60
CA LEU A 100 -0.99 5.90 -24.24
C LEU A 100 -0.71 7.40 -24.22
N GLN A 101 -1.38 8.12 -23.33
CA GLN A 101 -1.22 9.56 -23.14
C GLN A 101 -1.11 9.91 -21.65
N TRP A 102 -0.33 10.92 -21.38
CA TRP A 102 -0.31 11.58 -20.08
C TRP A 102 -1.56 12.43 -19.86
N HIS A 103 -1.86 12.77 -18.62
CA HIS A 103 -3.01 13.60 -18.27
C HIS A 103 -2.96 15.02 -18.85
N ASP A 104 -1.80 15.48 -19.31
CA ASP A 104 -1.61 16.76 -20.04
C ASP A 104 -1.82 16.63 -21.56
N GLY A 105 -2.12 15.41 -22.05
CA GLY A 105 -2.36 15.13 -23.46
C GLY A 105 -1.11 14.77 -24.27
N THR A 106 0.08 14.86 -23.68
CA THR A 106 1.32 14.45 -24.36
C THR A 106 1.44 12.91 -24.42
N PRO A 107 2.10 12.34 -25.45
CA PRO A 107 2.23 10.88 -25.58
C PRO A 107 3.16 10.30 -24.52
N VAL A 108 2.86 9.08 -24.08
CA VAL A 108 3.77 8.26 -23.25
C VAL A 108 4.80 7.62 -24.18
N LEU A 109 6.08 7.76 -23.86
CA LEU A 109 7.19 7.26 -24.66
C LEU A 109 8.08 6.29 -23.86
N ALA A 110 8.85 5.48 -24.57
CA ALA A 110 9.76 4.50 -23.99
C ALA A 110 10.80 5.15 -23.04
N ARG A 111 11.23 6.39 -23.31
CA ARG A 111 12.13 7.16 -22.42
C ARG A 111 11.52 7.44 -21.05
N ASP A 112 10.19 7.61 -20.96
CA ASP A 112 9.48 7.80 -19.71
C ASP A 112 9.57 6.54 -18.83
N ALA A 113 9.40 5.36 -19.46
CA ALA A 113 9.57 4.08 -18.78
C ALA A 113 11.00 3.87 -18.29
N VAL A 114 12.00 4.16 -19.12
CA VAL A 114 13.43 4.05 -18.76
C VAL A 114 13.78 4.96 -17.58
N ALA A 115 13.36 6.22 -17.60
CA ALA A 115 13.59 7.17 -16.52
C ALA A 115 12.88 6.73 -15.22
N SER A 116 11.65 6.24 -15.33
CA SER A 116 10.86 5.79 -14.18
C SER A 116 11.45 4.54 -13.52
N ILE A 117 11.82 3.53 -14.31
CA ILE A 117 12.50 2.32 -13.82
C ILE A 117 13.80 2.69 -13.12
N THR A 118 14.57 3.62 -13.71
CA THR A 118 15.82 4.10 -13.13
C THR A 118 15.57 4.74 -11.77
N ARG A 119 14.64 5.70 -11.64
CA ARG A 119 14.29 6.34 -10.37
C ARG A 119 13.82 5.35 -9.33
N TRP A 120 12.87 4.47 -9.70
CA TRP A 120 12.32 3.43 -8.83
C TRP A 120 13.39 2.48 -8.31
N SER A 121 14.40 2.14 -9.12
CA SER A 121 15.47 1.19 -8.75
C SER A 121 16.33 1.66 -7.56
N PHE A 122 16.29 2.93 -7.20
CA PHE A 122 16.96 3.45 -6.00
C PHE A 122 16.14 3.30 -4.71
N ARG A 123 14.84 3.05 -4.82
CA ARG A 123 13.92 3.06 -3.69
C ARG A 123 13.32 1.70 -3.36
N ASP A 124 13.31 0.78 -4.31
CA ASP A 124 12.72 -0.55 -4.20
C ASP A 124 13.78 -1.65 -4.08
N THR A 125 13.50 -2.68 -3.29
CA THR A 125 14.44 -3.80 -3.07
C THR A 125 14.73 -4.60 -4.34
N MET A 126 13.69 -4.94 -5.13
CA MET A 126 13.89 -5.62 -6.42
C MET A 126 14.56 -4.69 -7.43
N GLY A 127 14.15 -3.42 -7.44
CA GLY A 127 14.78 -2.38 -8.26
C GLY A 127 16.27 -2.24 -7.96
N ALA A 128 16.67 -2.31 -6.68
CA ALA A 128 18.08 -2.27 -6.28
C ALA A 128 18.85 -3.50 -6.78
N ILE A 129 18.25 -4.70 -6.80
CA ILE A 129 18.86 -5.90 -7.38
C ILE A 129 19.03 -5.75 -8.89
N ILE A 130 17.98 -5.28 -9.59
CA ILE A 130 18.05 -4.99 -11.03
C ILE A 130 19.18 -4.01 -11.29
N ARG A 131 19.23 -2.87 -10.61
CA ARG A 131 20.26 -1.84 -10.78
C ARG A 131 21.67 -2.36 -10.53
N LYS A 132 21.87 -3.22 -9.51
CA LYS A 132 23.17 -3.83 -9.19
C LYS A 132 23.65 -4.79 -10.28
N GLN A 133 22.72 -5.42 -10.99
CA GLN A 133 23.01 -6.41 -12.04
C GLN A 133 22.79 -5.84 -13.44
N LEU A 134 22.41 -4.57 -13.57
CA LEU A 134 22.16 -3.91 -14.84
C LEU A 134 23.46 -3.76 -15.63
N GLU A 135 23.45 -4.22 -16.88
CA GLU A 135 24.46 -3.89 -17.87
C GLU A 135 24.10 -2.59 -18.58
N ALA A 136 22.87 -2.53 -19.13
CA ALA A 136 22.35 -1.34 -19.78
C ALA A 136 20.81 -1.32 -19.76
N ILE A 137 20.24 -0.10 -19.82
CA ILE A 137 18.85 0.15 -20.15
C ILE A 137 18.81 1.19 -21.27
N GLU A 138 18.18 0.84 -22.41
CA GLU A 138 18.31 1.58 -23.67
C GLU A 138 16.96 1.82 -24.31
N VAL A 139 16.70 3.02 -24.76
CA VAL A 139 15.56 3.34 -25.63
C VAL A 139 15.91 2.88 -27.06
N ILE A 140 15.06 2.08 -27.69
CA ILE A 140 15.21 1.60 -29.07
C ILE A 140 14.48 2.55 -30.02
N ASP A 141 13.23 2.86 -29.69
CA ASP A 141 12.37 3.79 -30.41
C ASP A 141 11.36 4.43 -29.43
N ASP A 142 10.40 5.22 -29.92
CA ASP A 142 9.41 5.92 -29.12
C ASP A 142 8.56 4.98 -28.23
N ARG A 143 8.41 3.72 -28.60
CA ARG A 143 7.57 2.73 -27.91
C ARG A 143 8.33 1.55 -27.36
N SER A 144 9.60 1.38 -27.69
CA SER A 144 10.37 0.19 -27.38
C SER A 144 11.63 0.54 -26.60
N PHE A 145 11.93 -0.25 -25.57
CA PHE A 145 13.17 -0.14 -24.81
C PHE A 145 13.68 -1.53 -24.43
N ARG A 146 14.95 -1.62 -24.08
CA ARG A 146 15.64 -2.86 -23.72
C ARG A 146 16.36 -2.74 -22.39
N ILE A 147 16.28 -3.80 -21.59
CA ILE A 147 17.06 -3.99 -20.36
C ILE A 147 18.02 -5.15 -20.58
N ARG A 148 19.32 -4.92 -20.41
CA ARG A 148 20.34 -5.97 -20.41
C ARG A 148 20.91 -6.15 -19.00
N MET A 149 21.00 -7.40 -18.57
CA MET A 149 21.44 -7.82 -17.25
C MET A 149 22.76 -8.61 -17.33
N ASN A 150 23.66 -8.39 -16.39
CA ASN A 150 24.90 -9.16 -16.25
C ASN A 150 24.65 -10.61 -15.81
N LYS A 151 23.51 -10.87 -15.16
CA LYS A 151 23.09 -12.19 -14.68
C LYS A 151 21.64 -12.48 -15.05
N PRO A 152 21.21 -13.75 -15.20
CA PRO A 152 19.82 -14.11 -15.41
C PRO A 152 18.90 -13.47 -14.36
N PHE A 153 17.79 -12.86 -14.81
CA PHE A 153 16.79 -12.28 -13.91
C PHE A 153 15.36 -12.63 -14.33
N PRO A 154 14.91 -13.87 -14.10
CA PRO A 154 13.59 -14.36 -14.53
C PRO A 154 12.42 -13.68 -13.82
N LYS A 155 12.65 -12.95 -12.74
CA LYS A 155 11.61 -12.23 -11.95
C LYS A 155 11.31 -10.82 -12.49
N MET A 156 11.77 -10.44 -13.69
CA MET A 156 11.64 -9.08 -14.25
C MET A 156 10.19 -8.61 -14.34
N LEU A 157 9.29 -9.42 -14.88
CA LEU A 157 7.88 -9.05 -15.04
C LEU A 157 7.19 -8.83 -13.68
N PHE A 158 7.51 -9.68 -12.70
CA PHE A 158 7.00 -9.51 -11.34
C PHE A 158 7.51 -8.21 -10.72
N ALA A 159 8.79 -7.89 -10.90
CA ALA A 159 9.38 -6.65 -10.38
C ALA A 159 8.68 -5.40 -10.94
N LEU A 160 8.40 -5.39 -12.25
CA LEU A 160 7.77 -4.26 -12.96
C LEU A 160 6.26 -4.19 -12.79
N GLY A 161 5.61 -5.27 -12.28
CA GLY A 161 4.15 -5.36 -12.14
C GLY A 161 3.63 -5.55 -10.73
N LYS A 162 4.50 -5.74 -9.72
CA LYS A 162 4.08 -5.95 -8.34
C LYS A 162 3.27 -4.78 -7.78
N ALA A 163 2.31 -5.10 -6.89
CA ALA A 163 1.52 -4.10 -6.18
C ALA A 163 2.21 -3.56 -4.92
N SER A 164 3.23 -4.26 -4.41
CA SER A 164 3.94 -3.88 -3.19
C SER A 164 4.69 -2.55 -3.34
N THR A 165 4.81 -1.84 -2.23
CA THR A 165 5.45 -0.50 -2.20
C THR A 165 6.96 -0.58 -2.03
N PRO A 166 7.71 0.32 -2.70
CA PRO A 166 7.30 1.17 -3.82
C PRO A 166 7.03 0.37 -5.10
N ALA A 167 5.89 0.58 -5.74
CA ALA A 167 5.61 -0.04 -7.04
C ALA A 167 6.25 0.75 -8.19
N CYS A 168 6.58 0.07 -9.29
CA CYS A 168 7.23 0.69 -10.45
C CYS A 168 6.22 1.48 -11.29
N PHE A 169 5.77 2.63 -10.78
CA PHE A 169 4.88 3.54 -11.51
C PHE A 169 5.65 4.30 -12.59
N ILE A 170 5.05 4.37 -13.78
CA ILE A 170 5.62 5.08 -14.92
C ILE A 170 5.13 6.54 -14.87
N MET A 171 6.08 7.47 -15.01
CA MET A 171 5.89 8.92 -14.93
C MET A 171 6.49 9.59 -16.15
N PRO A 172 6.07 10.80 -16.54
CA PRO A 172 6.78 11.60 -17.54
C PRO A 172 8.28 11.70 -17.19
N GLU A 173 9.15 11.58 -18.18
CA GLU A 173 10.61 11.62 -17.99
C GLU A 173 11.05 12.80 -17.12
N ARG A 174 10.50 14.01 -17.38
CA ARG A 174 10.82 15.22 -16.61
C ARG A 174 10.52 15.10 -15.12
N ILE A 175 9.50 14.31 -14.75
CA ILE A 175 9.12 14.04 -13.36
C ILE A 175 9.98 12.90 -12.81
N ALA A 176 10.18 11.84 -13.59
CA ALA A 176 10.98 10.69 -13.21
C ALA A 176 12.47 11.02 -13.00
N GLN A 177 12.98 12.09 -13.59
CA GLN A 177 14.34 12.60 -13.37
C GLN A 177 14.51 13.31 -12.02
N THR A 178 13.43 13.51 -11.24
CA THR A 178 13.53 13.99 -9.86
C THR A 178 14.42 13.04 -9.04
N ASP A 179 15.31 13.59 -8.23
CA ASP A 179 16.16 12.81 -7.31
C ASP A 179 15.31 11.78 -6.56
N PRO A 180 15.69 10.50 -6.55
CA PRO A 180 14.91 9.44 -5.91
C PRO A 180 14.63 9.66 -4.41
N PHE A 181 15.43 10.47 -3.75
CA PHE A 181 15.31 10.81 -2.33
C PHE A 181 14.57 12.14 -2.08
N LYS A 182 14.08 12.80 -3.14
CA LYS A 182 13.25 14.00 -3.08
C LYS A 182 11.87 13.70 -3.65
N GLN A 183 10.85 14.37 -3.09
CA GLN A 183 9.48 14.23 -3.57
C GLN A 183 9.28 14.97 -4.90
N ILE A 184 8.44 14.40 -5.76
CA ILE A 184 8.01 15.06 -6.99
C ILE A 184 7.11 16.27 -6.70
N SER A 185 7.14 17.26 -7.56
CA SER A 185 6.31 18.48 -7.46
C SER A 185 5.02 18.42 -8.30
N GLU A 186 4.98 17.53 -9.31
CA GLU A 186 3.86 17.38 -10.22
C GLU A 186 3.27 15.97 -10.12
N GLN A 187 1.94 15.86 -10.07
CA GLN A 187 1.21 14.59 -10.01
C GLN A 187 0.50 14.31 -11.34
N ILE A 188 1.27 14.24 -12.44
CA ILE A 188 0.78 13.90 -13.77
C ILE A 188 1.03 12.42 -14.04
N GLY A 189 -0.01 11.68 -14.37
CA GLY A 189 0.03 10.26 -14.71
C GLY A 189 -0.64 9.95 -16.03
N SER A 190 -0.79 8.65 -16.32
CA SER A 190 -1.50 8.11 -17.49
C SER A 190 -2.71 7.25 -17.10
N GLY A 191 -3.02 7.16 -15.80
CA GLY A 191 -4.06 6.30 -15.27
C GLY A 191 -5.49 6.82 -15.52
N PRO A 192 -6.50 6.05 -15.07
CA PRO A 192 -7.90 6.34 -15.35
C PRO A 192 -8.45 7.58 -14.64
N MET A 193 -7.74 8.11 -13.63
CA MET A 193 -8.15 9.30 -12.90
C MET A 193 -7.02 10.33 -12.85
N LYS A 194 -7.40 11.62 -12.93
CA LYS A 194 -6.51 12.78 -12.74
C LYS A 194 -6.60 13.29 -11.32
N PHE A 195 -5.48 13.53 -10.68
CA PHE A 195 -5.42 14.18 -9.37
C PHE A 195 -5.70 15.68 -9.48
N GLN A 196 -6.54 16.20 -8.56
CA GLN A 196 -6.88 17.61 -8.49
C GLN A 196 -6.08 18.30 -7.36
N LYS A 197 -4.89 18.76 -7.70
CA LYS A 197 -3.94 19.34 -6.73
C LYS A 197 -4.52 20.55 -6.01
N ASP A 198 -5.29 21.39 -6.69
CA ASP A 198 -5.89 22.59 -6.12
C ASP A 198 -7.02 22.30 -5.13
N GLU A 199 -7.55 21.07 -5.16
CA GLU A 199 -8.57 20.60 -4.20
C GLU A 199 -7.97 19.66 -3.13
N TRP A 200 -6.66 19.44 -3.15
CA TRP A 200 -5.99 18.63 -2.14
C TRP A 200 -5.69 19.44 -0.89
N VAL A 201 -6.27 19.02 0.22
CA VAL A 201 -6.03 19.58 1.55
C VAL A 201 -5.55 18.44 2.45
N PRO A 202 -4.23 18.29 2.66
CA PRO A 202 -3.68 17.27 3.54
C PRO A 202 -4.36 17.30 4.92
N GLY A 203 -4.75 16.12 5.42
CA GLY A 203 -5.52 16.01 6.68
C GLY A 203 -7.03 16.18 6.53
N SER A 204 -7.54 16.56 5.35
CA SER A 204 -8.97 16.76 5.11
C SER A 204 -9.49 16.02 3.89
N LYS A 205 -8.95 16.30 2.69
CA LYS A 205 -9.45 15.67 1.47
C LYS A 205 -8.39 15.55 0.36
N ALA A 206 -8.59 14.58 -0.52
CA ALA A 206 -7.94 14.48 -1.82
C ALA A 206 -8.98 14.17 -2.91
N VAL A 207 -8.81 14.70 -4.10
CA VAL A 207 -9.81 14.64 -5.16
C VAL A 207 -9.20 14.11 -6.44
N PHE A 208 -9.96 13.20 -7.08
CA PHE A 208 -9.59 12.57 -8.35
C PHE A 208 -10.77 12.68 -9.31
N VAL A 209 -10.52 13.08 -10.56
CA VAL A 209 -11.55 13.17 -11.61
C VAL A 209 -11.21 12.26 -12.77
N LYS A 210 -12.22 11.75 -13.45
CA LYS A 210 -12.07 10.83 -14.58
C LYS A 210 -11.18 11.44 -15.67
N ALA A 211 -10.21 10.67 -16.15
CA ALA A 211 -9.32 11.03 -17.23
C ALA A 211 -9.98 10.70 -18.58
N ASN A 212 -10.52 11.70 -19.28
CA ASN A 212 -11.25 11.49 -20.53
C ASN A 212 -10.41 10.91 -21.68
N GLY A 213 -9.07 11.06 -21.63
CA GLY A 213 -8.14 10.52 -22.62
C GLY A 213 -7.61 9.11 -22.28
N TYR A 214 -8.03 8.53 -21.15
CA TYR A 214 -7.57 7.21 -20.76
C TYR A 214 -8.15 6.12 -21.67
N VAL A 215 -7.27 5.25 -22.19
CA VAL A 215 -7.65 4.12 -23.02
C VAL A 215 -7.46 2.83 -22.22
N PRO A 216 -8.53 2.22 -21.68
CA PRO A 216 -8.43 0.96 -20.95
C PRO A 216 -8.03 -0.19 -21.88
N ARG A 217 -7.50 -1.26 -21.34
CA ARG A 217 -7.35 -2.53 -22.07
C ARG A 217 -8.72 -3.15 -22.35
N ASP A 218 -8.78 -4.04 -23.34
CA ASP A 218 -10.05 -4.69 -23.73
C ASP A 218 -10.45 -5.81 -22.76
N GLU A 219 -9.47 -6.49 -22.17
CA GLU A 219 -9.69 -7.58 -21.22
C GLU A 219 -10.43 -7.10 -19.97
N PRO A 220 -11.26 -7.94 -19.33
CA PRO A 220 -11.85 -7.62 -18.03
C PRO A 220 -10.81 -7.27 -16.99
N ALA A 221 -11.13 -6.33 -16.12
CA ALA A 221 -10.25 -5.99 -15.01
C ALA A 221 -10.12 -7.18 -14.03
N ASN A 222 -8.90 -7.42 -13.58
CA ASN A 222 -8.58 -8.36 -12.53
C ASN A 222 -7.44 -7.79 -11.68
N TRP A 223 -7.78 -7.22 -10.54
CA TRP A 223 -6.88 -6.43 -9.71
C TRP A 223 -6.18 -5.33 -10.52
N LEU A 224 -4.84 -5.41 -10.70
CA LEU A 224 -4.06 -4.43 -11.46
C LEU A 224 -3.96 -4.75 -12.95
N ALA A 225 -4.42 -5.92 -13.37
CA ALA A 225 -4.43 -6.36 -14.75
C ALA A 225 -5.75 -6.00 -15.47
N GLY A 226 -5.72 -5.93 -16.80
CA GLY A 226 -6.88 -5.72 -17.64
C GLY A 226 -7.39 -4.28 -17.70
N GLY A 227 -8.62 -4.12 -18.15
CA GLY A 227 -9.21 -2.81 -18.45
C GLY A 227 -9.73 -2.10 -17.21
N ARG A 228 -9.08 -1.03 -16.79
CA ARG A 228 -9.45 -0.20 -15.64
C ARG A 228 -10.52 0.83 -16.03
N ARG A 229 -11.79 0.41 -16.14
CA ARG A 229 -12.90 1.28 -16.56
C ARG A 229 -13.53 2.00 -15.39
N MET A 230 -13.57 3.34 -15.45
CA MET A 230 -14.19 4.17 -14.41
C MET A 230 -15.66 4.44 -14.76
N TYR A 231 -16.57 4.11 -13.84
CA TYR A 231 -18.02 4.36 -13.95
C TYR A 231 -18.49 5.49 -13.04
N VAL A 232 -17.55 6.09 -12.29
CA VAL A 232 -17.76 7.33 -11.53
C VAL A 232 -16.92 8.45 -12.17
N ASP A 233 -17.41 9.69 -12.10
CA ASP A 233 -16.75 10.84 -12.72
C ASP A 233 -15.74 11.48 -11.77
N ARG A 234 -15.97 11.30 -10.46
CA ARG A 234 -15.21 11.94 -9.41
C ARG A 234 -15.09 10.99 -8.20
N ILE A 235 -13.92 10.95 -7.60
CA ILE A 235 -13.65 10.26 -6.34
C ILE A 235 -13.13 11.28 -5.36
N GLU A 236 -13.77 11.39 -4.19
CA GLU A 236 -13.35 12.25 -3.10
C GLU A 236 -12.90 11.39 -1.92
N TRP A 237 -11.64 11.44 -1.60
CA TRP A 237 -11.13 10.87 -0.37
C TRP A 237 -11.37 11.87 0.75
N GLN A 238 -12.13 11.47 1.75
CA GLN A 238 -12.44 12.26 2.93
C GLN A 238 -11.67 11.68 4.12
N ILE A 239 -10.81 12.49 4.71
CA ILE A 239 -9.99 12.07 5.85
C ILE A 239 -10.81 12.31 7.10
N LEU A 240 -11.34 11.22 7.69
CA LEU A 240 -12.15 11.23 8.89
C LEU A 240 -11.41 10.44 9.98
N PRO A 241 -10.51 11.07 10.74
CA PRO A 241 -9.66 10.35 11.70
C PRO A 241 -10.43 9.83 12.92
N ASP A 242 -11.58 10.43 13.26
CA ASP A 242 -12.46 9.92 14.31
C ASP A 242 -13.37 8.82 13.77
N PRO A 243 -13.26 7.58 14.28
CA PRO A 243 -14.02 6.45 13.74
C PRO A 243 -15.54 6.55 13.98
N ALA A 244 -15.97 7.21 15.06
CA ALA A 244 -17.40 7.39 15.31
C ALA A 244 -18.00 8.34 14.27
N THR A 245 -17.28 9.41 13.94
CA THR A 245 -17.64 10.35 12.86
C THR A 245 -17.67 9.63 11.51
N ALA A 246 -16.67 8.82 11.18
CA ALA A 246 -16.63 8.06 9.92
C ALA A 246 -17.79 7.07 9.83
N GLY A 247 -18.10 6.35 10.92
CA GLY A 247 -19.24 5.43 11.00
C GLY A 247 -20.58 6.12 10.85
N ALA A 248 -20.77 7.28 11.47
CA ALA A 248 -21.98 8.10 11.33
C ALA A 248 -22.13 8.64 9.89
N ALA A 249 -21.06 9.16 9.30
CA ALA A 249 -21.06 9.66 7.92
C ALA A 249 -21.45 8.56 6.91
N LEU A 250 -20.96 7.33 7.08
CA LEU A 250 -21.35 6.19 6.24
C LEU A 250 -22.83 5.81 6.43
N GLN A 251 -23.34 5.81 7.66
CA GLN A 251 -24.74 5.50 7.95
C GLN A 251 -25.70 6.56 7.40
N ASN A 252 -25.31 7.83 7.46
CA ASN A 252 -26.11 8.97 6.95
C ASN A 252 -25.99 9.14 5.43
N GLY A 253 -25.06 8.45 4.74
CA GLY A 253 -24.82 8.60 3.30
C GLY A 253 -24.01 9.83 2.93
N GLU A 254 -23.30 10.42 3.88
CA GLU A 254 -22.34 11.52 3.65
C GLU A 254 -21.07 11.01 2.98
N VAL A 255 -20.70 9.74 3.24
CA VAL A 255 -19.67 8.97 2.54
C VAL A 255 -20.23 7.64 2.03
N ASP A 256 -19.58 7.07 1.01
CA ASP A 256 -20.10 5.89 0.30
C ASP A 256 -19.33 4.60 0.64
N TRP A 257 -18.05 4.70 0.95
CA TRP A 257 -17.18 3.55 1.21
C TRP A 257 -16.13 3.91 2.26
N TRP A 258 -16.00 3.08 3.30
CA TRP A 258 -14.99 3.18 4.35
C TRP A 258 -14.05 1.98 4.28
N GLU A 259 -12.75 2.25 4.04
CA GLU A 259 -11.74 1.21 3.79
C GLU A 259 -11.48 0.33 5.03
N THR A 260 -11.40 0.92 6.22
CA THR A 260 -10.97 0.21 7.44
C THR A 260 -11.81 0.63 8.66
N PRO A 261 -13.08 0.21 8.75
CA PRO A 261 -13.90 0.47 9.93
C PRO A 261 -13.29 -0.19 11.17
N LEU A 262 -13.39 0.49 12.32
CA LEU A 262 -12.98 -0.10 13.59
C LEU A 262 -13.79 -1.37 13.88
N PRO A 263 -13.16 -2.43 14.46
CA PRO A 263 -13.82 -3.69 14.78
C PRO A 263 -15.09 -3.51 15.61
N ASP A 264 -15.08 -2.64 16.62
CA ASP A 264 -16.21 -2.38 17.52
C ASP A 264 -17.42 -1.75 16.80
N LEU A 265 -17.20 -1.04 15.69
CA LEU A 265 -18.26 -0.44 14.90
C LEU A 265 -18.82 -1.39 13.83
N VAL A 266 -18.09 -2.43 13.45
CA VAL A 266 -18.50 -3.40 12.43
C VAL A 266 -19.86 -4.03 12.72
N PRO A 267 -20.17 -4.51 13.95
CA PRO A 267 -21.48 -5.07 14.24
C PRO A 267 -22.64 -4.08 14.10
N LEU A 268 -22.39 -2.79 14.40
CA LEU A 268 -23.38 -1.73 14.21
C LEU A 268 -23.62 -1.45 12.71
N LEU A 269 -22.54 -1.33 11.93
CA LEU A 269 -22.62 -1.12 10.48
C LEU A 269 -23.33 -2.28 9.78
N ALA A 270 -23.05 -3.52 10.17
CA ALA A 270 -23.65 -4.74 9.60
C ALA A 270 -25.17 -4.85 9.87
N LYS A 271 -25.69 -4.20 10.91
CA LYS A 271 -27.13 -4.12 11.19
C LYS A 271 -27.87 -3.13 10.28
N ASN A 272 -27.16 -2.20 9.66
CA ASN A 272 -27.78 -1.21 8.78
C ASN A 272 -28.04 -1.84 7.40
N LYS A 273 -29.32 -1.92 7.01
CA LYS A 273 -29.77 -2.53 5.75
C LYS A 273 -29.22 -1.84 4.49
N ASN A 274 -28.74 -0.60 4.62
CA ASN A 274 -28.18 0.17 3.52
C ASN A 274 -26.65 0.03 3.40
N ILE A 275 -26.02 -0.77 4.27
CA ILE A 275 -24.57 -0.94 4.31
C ILE A 275 -24.23 -2.42 4.12
N LYS A 276 -23.25 -2.68 3.26
CA LYS A 276 -22.58 -3.97 3.14
C LYS A 276 -21.26 -3.92 3.87
N VAL A 277 -20.97 -4.97 4.63
CA VAL A 277 -19.67 -5.19 5.29
C VAL A 277 -19.09 -6.50 4.77
N ASP A 278 -17.82 -6.49 4.38
CA ASP A 278 -17.15 -7.68 3.83
C ASP A 278 -15.65 -7.64 4.16
N ILE A 279 -14.94 -8.76 4.00
CA ILE A 279 -13.49 -8.82 4.11
C ILE A 279 -12.87 -8.01 2.97
N ALA A 280 -11.92 -7.14 3.30
CA ALA A 280 -11.24 -6.31 2.31
C ALA A 280 -10.28 -7.13 1.43
N ASP A 281 -9.42 -7.96 2.07
CA ASP A 281 -8.42 -8.78 1.40
C ASP A 281 -8.40 -10.20 1.97
N PRO A 282 -8.64 -11.25 1.15
CA PRO A 282 -8.57 -12.65 1.59
C PRO A 282 -7.15 -13.10 1.96
N LEU A 283 -6.11 -12.49 1.38
CA LEU A 283 -4.70 -12.73 1.73
C LEU A 283 -4.32 -12.09 3.08
N GLY A 284 -5.17 -11.22 3.61
CA GLY A 284 -5.01 -10.61 4.92
C GLY A 284 -3.77 -9.73 5.06
N ASN A 285 -3.34 -9.56 6.31
CA ASN A 285 -2.24 -8.70 6.68
C ASN A 285 -1.39 -9.35 7.77
N ILE A 286 -0.11 -9.02 7.81
CA ILE A 286 0.83 -9.41 8.87
C ILE A 286 1.17 -8.15 9.66
N GLY A 287 0.85 -8.15 10.95
CA GLY A 287 1.20 -7.05 11.84
C GLY A 287 2.72 -7.00 12.10
N ALA A 288 3.28 -5.81 12.18
CA ALA A 288 4.71 -5.60 12.28
C ALA A 288 5.09 -4.70 13.45
N PHE A 289 5.83 -5.27 14.37
CA PHE A 289 6.56 -4.59 15.43
C PHE A 289 7.99 -4.35 14.95
N ARG A 290 8.27 -3.15 14.44
CA ARG A 290 9.56 -2.82 13.84
C ARG A 290 10.49 -2.16 14.86
N MET A 291 11.64 -2.78 15.10
CA MET A 291 12.71 -2.26 15.94
C MET A 291 13.79 -1.57 15.09
N ASN A 292 14.43 -0.55 15.67
CA ASN A 292 15.59 0.11 15.07
C ASN A 292 16.88 -0.58 15.52
N HIS A 293 17.53 -1.30 14.62
CA HIS A 293 18.76 -2.05 14.90
C HIS A 293 20.01 -1.16 15.03
N LEU A 294 19.90 0.15 14.78
CA LEU A 294 21.02 1.07 14.95
C LEU A 294 21.14 1.60 16.38
N ASN A 295 20.02 1.65 17.11
CA ASN A 295 19.95 2.29 18.42
C ASN A 295 19.86 1.27 19.56
N PRO A 296 20.57 1.48 20.68
CA PRO A 296 20.37 0.69 21.90
C PRO A 296 18.92 0.75 22.39
N PRO A 297 18.41 -0.34 23.01
CA PRO A 297 19.08 -1.62 23.22
C PRO A 297 18.92 -2.58 22.01
N PHE A 298 18.17 -2.22 20.98
CA PHE A 298 17.81 -3.14 19.89
C PHE A 298 18.91 -3.36 18.84
N ASN A 299 20.05 -2.68 18.95
CA ASN A 299 21.26 -3.06 18.25
C ASN A 299 21.85 -4.40 18.78
N ASP A 300 21.51 -4.80 20.01
CA ASP A 300 21.83 -6.11 20.58
C ASP A 300 20.71 -7.14 20.31
N ILE A 301 21.07 -8.28 19.73
CA ILE A 301 20.12 -9.35 19.42
C ILE A 301 19.43 -9.91 20.68
N ARG A 302 20.12 -9.91 21.84
CA ARG A 302 19.57 -10.40 23.12
C ARG A 302 18.38 -9.55 23.57
N ALA A 303 18.47 -8.22 23.40
CA ALA A 303 17.35 -7.33 23.71
C ALA A 303 16.15 -7.56 22.78
N ARG A 304 16.38 -7.82 21.48
CA ARG A 304 15.32 -8.16 20.53
C ARG A 304 14.66 -9.51 20.85
N ARG A 305 15.46 -10.52 21.20
CA ARG A 305 14.97 -11.84 21.64
C ARG A 305 14.21 -11.77 22.98
N ALA A 306 14.59 -10.90 23.89
CA ALA A 306 13.85 -10.68 25.13
C ALA A 306 12.42 -10.20 24.85
N VAL A 307 12.25 -9.27 23.91
CA VAL A 307 10.90 -8.82 23.49
C VAL A 307 10.16 -9.96 22.79
N GLN A 308 10.84 -10.76 21.94
CA GLN A 308 10.23 -11.91 21.26
C GLN A 308 9.69 -12.96 22.25
N MET A 309 10.45 -13.28 23.33
CA MET A 309 10.02 -14.21 24.38
C MET A 309 8.80 -13.73 25.17
N ALA A 310 8.65 -12.43 25.30
CA ALA A 310 7.54 -11.80 26.05
C ALA A 310 6.29 -11.56 25.19
N LEU A 311 6.41 -11.65 23.85
CA LEU A 311 5.32 -11.32 22.94
C LEU A 311 4.24 -12.40 22.95
N ASN A 312 2.97 -11.97 22.98
CA ASN A 312 1.80 -12.82 22.76
C ASN A 312 0.98 -12.26 21.60
N GLN A 313 0.96 -12.96 20.49
CA GLN A 313 0.29 -12.49 19.27
C GLN A 313 -1.23 -12.35 19.43
N SER A 314 -1.88 -13.19 20.25
CA SER A 314 -3.33 -13.09 20.50
C SER A 314 -3.72 -11.75 21.11
N ASP A 315 -2.89 -11.17 22.01
CA ASP A 315 -3.17 -9.86 22.61
C ASP A 315 -3.20 -8.76 21.55
N TYR A 316 -2.25 -8.80 20.60
CA TYR A 316 -2.21 -7.87 19.47
C TYR A 316 -3.40 -8.07 18.53
N MET A 317 -3.74 -9.30 18.20
CA MET A 317 -4.80 -9.59 17.25
C MET A 317 -6.17 -9.18 17.77
N ARG A 318 -6.46 -9.46 19.06
CA ARG A 318 -7.67 -8.95 19.71
C ARG A 318 -7.75 -7.43 19.73
N ALA A 319 -6.64 -6.77 19.97
CA ALA A 319 -6.59 -5.29 19.94
C ALA A 319 -6.82 -4.73 18.53
N VAL A 320 -6.37 -5.44 17.46
CA VAL A 320 -6.43 -4.96 16.07
C VAL A 320 -7.78 -5.28 15.41
N VAL A 321 -8.33 -6.49 15.56
CA VAL A 321 -9.56 -6.94 14.85
C VAL A 321 -10.65 -7.47 15.76
N GLY A 322 -10.45 -7.42 17.09
CA GLY A 322 -11.42 -7.89 18.08
C GLY A 322 -11.38 -9.39 18.31
N ASP A 323 -12.44 -9.92 18.98
CA ASP A 323 -12.50 -11.30 19.45
C ASP A 323 -12.97 -12.31 18.38
N ASP A 324 -13.26 -11.86 17.16
CA ASP A 324 -13.69 -12.75 16.06
C ASP A 324 -12.46 -13.52 15.51
N GLU A 325 -12.24 -14.73 16.06
CA GLU A 325 -11.11 -15.59 15.69
C GLU A 325 -11.13 -16.05 14.22
N SER A 326 -12.22 -15.83 13.49
CA SER A 326 -12.24 -16.07 12.03
C SER A 326 -11.45 -15.02 11.25
N LEU A 327 -11.14 -13.87 11.87
CA LEU A 327 -10.43 -12.75 11.27
C LEU A 327 -8.93 -12.74 11.56
N TRP A 328 -8.43 -13.59 12.44
CA TRP A 328 -7.02 -13.58 12.79
C TRP A 328 -6.47 -14.96 13.18
N SER A 329 -5.17 -15.08 13.16
CA SER A 329 -4.44 -16.23 13.72
C SER A 329 -3.08 -15.81 14.22
N GLU A 330 -2.50 -16.60 15.10
CA GLU A 330 -1.06 -16.53 15.38
C GLU A 330 -0.28 -16.85 14.11
N LEU A 331 0.89 -16.23 13.97
CA LEU A 331 1.77 -16.36 12.81
C LEU A 331 3.22 -16.59 13.28
N PRO A 332 3.62 -17.84 13.51
CA PRO A 332 5.00 -18.16 13.86
C PRO A 332 5.91 -18.27 12.62
N GLY A 333 5.68 -17.42 11.63
CA GLY A 333 6.41 -17.39 10.37
C GLY A 333 6.36 -16.00 9.74
N TYR A 334 7.15 -15.81 8.67
CA TYR A 334 7.19 -14.54 7.95
C TYR A 334 6.29 -14.53 6.71
N PHE A 335 6.04 -15.68 6.08
CA PHE A 335 5.26 -15.75 4.85
C PHE A 335 3.77 -15.91 5.12
N THR A 336 2.96 -15.43 4.18
CA THR A 336 1.50 -15.42 4.29
C THR A 336 0.90 -16.82 4.39
N PRO A 337 0.05 -17.11 5.39
CA PRO A 337 -0.63 -18.38 5.53
C PRO A 337 -1.42 -18.77 4.27
N GLY A 338 -1.42 -20.06 3.94
CA GLY A 338 -2.11 -20.59 2.76
C GLY A 338 -1.40 -20.34 1.44
N THR A 339 -0.21 -19.72 1.44
CA THR A 339 0.62 -19.53 0.24
C THR A 339 1.75 -20.56 0.15
N PRO A 340 2.33 -20.79 -1.05
CA PRO A 340 3.29 -21.87 -1.26
C PRO A 340 4.54 -21.85 -0.38
N LEU A 341 5.00 -20.67 0.04
CA LEU A 341 6.24 -20.52 0.82
C LEU A 341 5.99 -20.41 2.34
N TYR A 342 4.72 -20.43 2.77
CA TYR A 342 4.42 -20.43 4.20
C TYR A 342 5.11 -21.60 4.92
N ASN A 343 5.80 -21.28 6.00
CA ASN A 343 6.42 -22.24 6.90
C ASN A 343 6.63 -21.61 8.28
N GLU A 344 6.92 -22.41 9.29
CA GLU A 344 7.03 -22.01 10.68
C GLU A 344 8.42 -22.29 11.29
N ALA A 345 9.42 -22.50 10.43
CA ALA A 345 10.79 -22.81 10.88
C ALA A 345 11.36 -21.68 11.77
N GLY A 346 11.86 -22.04 12.95
CA GLY A 346 12.40 -21.10 13.94
C GLY A 346 11.34 -20.31 14.73
N GLY A 347 10.04 -20.61 14.52
CA GLY A 347 8.92 -19.88 15.14
C GLY A 347 8.50 -20.41 16.53
N GLU A 348 9.26 -21.27 17.16
CA GLU A 348 8.89 -21.95 18.42
C GLU A 348 8.63 -20.97 19.56
N LEU A 349 9.38 -19.88 19.64
CA LEU A 349 9.21 -18.85 20.69
C LEU A 349 7.87 -18.11 20.58
N LEU A 350 7.27 -18.06 19.39
CA LEU A 350 5.98 -17.40 19.16
C LEU A 350 4.78 -18.33 19.35
N LYS A 351 5.00 -19.65 19.50
CA LYS A 351 3.94 -20.67 19.71
C LYS A 351 3.69 -21.00 21.18
N GLY A 352 4.60 -20.61 22.07
CA GLY A 352 4.59 -20.96 23.48
C GLY A 352 3.94 -19.91 24.35
N LYS A 353 3.87 -20.23 25.66
CA LYS A 353 3.55 -19.23 26.66
C LYS A 353 4.68 -18.19 26.68
N ARG A 354 4.28 -16.91 26.70
CA ARG A 354 5.25 -15.82 26.90
C ARG A 354 6.03 -16.02 28.19
N ASP A 355 7.33 -15.78 28.13
CA ASP A 355 8.24 -15.90 29.26
C ASP A 355 8.74 -14.50 29.69
N ILE A 356 7.97 -13.86 30.57
CA ILE A 356 8.29 -12.52 31.08
C ILE A 356 9.55 -12.53 31.92
N GLU A 357 9.75 -13.54 32.77
CA GLU A 357 10.92 -13.59 33.67
C GLU A 357 12.20 -13.93 32.90
N GLY A 358 12.14 -14.84 31.93
CA GLY A 358 13.25 -15.10 31.00
C GLY A 358 13.58 -13.87 30.16
N ALA A 359 12.58 -13.12 29.71
CA ALA A 359 12.78 -11.87 28.97
C ALA A 359 13.51 -10.81 29.81
N LYS A 360 13.09 -10.60 31.08
CA LYS A 360 13.79 -9.69 32.02
C LYS A 360 15.26 -10.07 32.22
N LYS A 361 15.51 -11.37 32.43
CA LYS A 361 16.87 -11.89 32.61
C LYS A 361 17.72 -11.64 31.36
N LEU A 362 17.21 -11.98 30.19
CA LEU A 362 17.93 -11.80 28.93
C LEU A 362 18.19 -10.31 28.62
N LEU A 363 17.23 -9.44 28.96
CA LEU A 363 17.38 -7.98 28.83
C LEU A 363 18.48 -7.43 29.74
N ALA A 364 18.57 -7.93 31.00
CA ALA A 364 19.65 -7.57 31.91
C ALA A 364 21.02 -8.08 31.40
N GLU A 365 21.08 -9.31 30.86
CA GLU A 365 22.28 -9.87 30.22
C GLU A 365 22.71 -9.08 28.97
N ALA A 366 21.76 -8.45 28.26
CA ALA A 366 22.03 -7.53 27.17
C ALA A 366 22.59 -6.18 27.65
N GLY A 367 22.60 -5.94 28.97
CA GLY A 367 23.16 -4.74 29.57
C GLY A 367 22.21 -3.55 29.63
N TYR A 368 20.91 -3.77 29.45
CA TYR A 368 19.90 -2.70 29.57
C TYR A 368 19.83 -2.16 31.01
N LYS A 369 19.89 -0.83 31.18
CA LYS A 369 19.94 -0.15 32.49
C LYS A 369 18.81 0.87 32.68
N GLY A 370 17.73 0.78 31.91
CA GLY A 370 16.59 1.69 31.98
C GLY A 370 16.67 2.85 30.98
N GLU A 371 17.45 2.69 29.92
CA GLU A 371 17.52 3.65 28.82
C GLU A 371 16.11 3.88 28.22
N ARG A 372 15.87 5.12 27.80
CA ARG A 372 14.59 5.53 27.22
C ARG A 372 14.31 4.81 25.92
N ILE A 373 13.15 4.16 25.81
CA ILE A 373 12.67 3.47 24.62
C ILE A 373 11.62 4.34 23.93
N VAL A 374 12.00 5.00 22.85
CA VAL A 374 11.09 5.84 22.06
C VAL A 374 10.21 4.96 21.17
N LEU A 375 8.93 4.90 21.52
CA LEU A 375 7.86 4.24 20.79
C LEU A 375 7.07 5.29 20.00
N CYS A 376 7.25 5.35 18.67
CA CYS A 376 6.51 6.24 17.79
C CYS A 376 5.13 5.64 17.47
N VAL A 377 4.07 6.33 17.85
CA VAL A 377 2.69 5.84 17.76
C VAL A 377 1.86 6.72 16.84
N ALA A 378 1.39 6.16 15.73
CA ALA A 378 0.46 6.82 14.83
C ALA A 378 -0.97 6.71 15.39
N THR A 379 -1.42 7.74 16.09
CA THR A 379 -2.72 7.74 16.79
C THR A 379 -3.93 7.89 15.88
N ASP A 380 -3.72 8.34 14.67
CA ASP A 380 -4.71 8.48 13.59
C ASP A 380 -4.87 7.22 12.74
N VAL A 381 -4.07 6.14 13.00
CA VAL A 381 -4.15 4.85 12.31
C VAL A 381 -4.40 3.75 13.32
N GLY A 382 -5.66 3.28 13.42
CA GLY A 382 -6.13 2.36 14.45
C GLY A 382 -5.27 1.09 14.58
N ILE A 383 -4.90 0.46 13.47
CA ILE A 383 -4.04 -0.74 13.47
C ILE A 383 -2.69 -0.46 14.15
N SER A 384 -2.03 0.63 13.78
CA SER A 384 -0.72 1.01 14.34
C SER A 384 -0.84 1.37 15.81
N LYS A 385 -1.86 2.17 16.17
CA LYS A 385 -2.13 2.58 17.55
C LYS A 385 -2.38 1.39 18.46
N ASN A 386 -3.30 0.50 18.09
CA ASN A 386 -3.70 -0.63 18.92
C ASN A 386 -2.53 -1.60 19.17
N GLN A 387 -1.70 -1.86 18.15
CA GLN A 387 -0.46 -2.63 18.31
C GLN A 387 0.52 -1.94 19.28
N ALA A 388 0.67 -0.62 19.15
CA ALA A 388 1.60 0.14 19.99
C ALA A 388 1.15 0.19 21.46
N ASP A 389 -0.16 0.24 21.73
CA ASP A 389 -0.71 0.20 23.09
C ASP A 389 -0.36 -1.14 23.78
N VAL A 390 -0.56 -2.27 23.09
CA VAL A 390 -0.16 -3.60 23.58
C VAL A 390 1.35 -3.67 23.82
N THR A 391 2.15 -3.13 22.89
CA THR A 391 3.61 -3.08 23.04
C THR A 391 4.05 -2.24 24.22
N ALA A 392 3.44 -1.08 24.44
CA ALA A 392 3.79 -0.23 25.59
C ALA A 392 3.58 -0.94 26.93
N ASP A 393 2.52 -1.74 27.04
CA ASP A 393 2.27 -2.57 28.24
C ASP A 393 3.29 -3.71 28.35
N LEU A 394 3.50 -4.47 27.26
CA LEU A 394 4.49 -5.57 27.21
C LEU A 394 5.89 -5.09 27.62
N LEU A 395 6.36 -3.98 27.08
CA LEU A 395 7.70 -3.46 27.38
C LEU A 395 7.83 -3.04 28.84
N LYS A 396 6.78 -2.44 29.42
CA LYS A 396 6.74 -2.12 30.86
C LYS A 396 6.78 -3.39 31.73
N GLN A 397 6.07 -4.46 31.34
CA GLN A 397 6.07 -5.74 32.05
C GLN A 397 7.47 -6.36 32.13
N ILE A 398 8.29 -6.21 31.09
CA ILE A 398 9.68 -6.68 31.08
C ILE A 398 10.69 -5.65 31.65
N GLY A 399 10.20 -4.51 32.20
CA GLY A 399 11.02 -3.51 32.88
C GLY A 399 11.66 -2.45 31.96
N MET A 400 11.16 -2.27 30.75
CA MET A 400 11.65 -1.21 29.85
C MET A 400 11.02 0.16 30.16
N ASN A 401 11.82 1.22 30.02
CA ASN A 401 11.43 2.62 30.24
C ASN A 401 10.84 3.21 28.95
N VAL A 402 9.52 3.09 28.78
CA VAL A 402 8.80 3.46 27.55
C VAL A 402 8.49 4.95 27.49
N ASP A 403 8.99 5.61 26.46
CA ASP A 403 8.58 6.95 26.03
C ASP A 403 7.58 6.82 24.86
N TYR A 404 6.29 6.85 25.22
CA TYR A 404 5.19 6.73 24.26
C TYR A 404 4.95 8.07 23.58
N GLN A 405 5.31 8.20 22.31
CA GLN A 405 5.19 9.42 21.53
C GLN A 405 4.01 9.35 20.56
N ALA A 406 2.91 9.99 20.96
CA ALA A 406 1.71 10.12 20.14
C ALA A 406 1.95 11.10 18.98
N LEU A 407 1.84 10.62 17.76
CA LEU A 407 2.12 11.32 16.51
C LEU A 407 1.01 11.01 15.51
N ASP A 408 0.95 11.74 14.39
CA ASP A 408 0.19 11.32 13.21
C ASP A 408 1.03 10.40 12.31
N TRP A 409 0.37 9.62 11.43
CA TRP A 409 1.05 8.68 10.55
C TRP A 409 2.02 9.34 9.56
N GLY A 410 1.72 10.56 9.10
CA GLY A 410 2.62 11.33 8.24
C GLY A 410 3.93 11.64 8.94
N THR A 411 3.86 12.09 10.18
CA THR A 411 5.01 12.39 11.05
C THR A 411 5.79 11.11 11.39
N VAL A 412 5.11 10.01 11.75
CA VAL A 412 5.77 8.70 11.91
C VAL A 412 6.48 8.29 10.63
N GLY A 413 5.84 8.47 9.47
CA GLY A 413 6.40 8.18 8.15
C GLY A 413 7.70 8.92 7.85
N GLN A 414 7.81 10.17 8.29
CA GLN A 414 9.04 10.97 8.17
C GLN A 414 10.08 10.56 9.21
N ARG A 415 9.66 10.42 10.48
CA ARG A 415 10.56 10.15 11.59
C ARG A 415 11.24 8.79 11.50
N ARG A 416 10.55 7.75 11.05
CA ARG A 416 11.12 6.40 10.87
C ARG A 416 12.28 6.36 9.86
N ALA A 417 12.44 7.38 9.01
CA ALA A 417 13.57 7.52 8.10
C ALA A 417 14.84 8.05 8.79
N SER A 418 14.73 8.57 10.02
CA SER A 418 15.87 9.10 10.78
C SER A 418 16.76 7.97 11.28
N LYS A 419 18.06 8.07 11.02
CA LYS A 419 19.13 7.20 11.56
C LYS A 419 19.81 7.80 12.78
N GLU A 420 19.33 8.94 13.26
CA GLU A 420 19.91 9.67 14.38
C GLU A 420 19.78 8.89 15.70
N PRO A 421 20.67 9.14 16.66
CA PRO A 421 20.52 8.65 18.03
C PRO A 421 19.24 9.18 18.69
N ILE A 422 18.81 8.50 19.76
CA ILE A 422 17.56 8.79 20.49
C ILE A 422 17.47 10.24 20.98
N ASP A 423 18.58 10.78 21.48
CA ASP A 423 18.69 12.17 21.99
C ASP A 423 18.67 13.24 20.88
N LYS A 424 18.86 12.84 19.62
CA LYS A 424 18.83 13.71 18.44
C LYS A 424 17.59 13.46 17.54
N GLY A 425 16.50 12.97 18.11
CA GLY A 425 15.26 12.74 17.39
C GLY A 425 15.16 11.36 16.74
N GLY A 426 16.03 10.41 17.09
CA GLY A 426 15.92 9.02 16.71
C GLY A 426 14.73 8.31 17.35
N TRP A 427 14.57 7.03 17.05
CA TRP A 427 13.46 6.20 17.48
C TRP A 427 13.93 4.77 17.75
N ASN A 428 13.18 4.02 18.58
CA ASN A 428 13.45 2.61 18.85
C ASN A 428 12.42 1.69 18.21
N ILE A 429 11.13 2.08 18.19
CA ILE A 429 10.04 1.22 17.76
C ILE A 429 9.00 2.04 17.00
N PHE A 430 8.43 1.46 15.97
CA PHE A 430 7.13 1.84 15.40
C PHE A 430 6.36 0.61 14.98
N HIS A 431 5.04 0.73 14.90
CA HIS A 431 4.15 -0.31 14.39
C HIS A 431 3.66 -0.02 12.98
N SER A 432 3.48 -1.09 12.22
CA SER A 432 2.93 -1.09 10.87
C SER A 432 2.27 -2.45 10.61
N TRP A 433 1.94 -2.69 9.36
CA TRP A 433 1.54 -4.01 8.86
C TRP A 433 2.02 -4.17 7.42
N HIS A 434 2.05 -5.42 6.96
CA HIS A 434 2.32 -5.76 5.57
C HIS A 434 1.12 -6.48 4.99
N ALA A 435 0.68 -6.09 3.80
CA ALA A 435 -0.36 -6.82 3.08
C ALA A 435 0.12 -8.25 2.80
N GLY A 436 -0.76 -9.25 2.94
CA GLY A 436 -0.39 -10.65 2.71
C GLY A 436 0.18 -10.88 1.31
N ALA A 437 -0.33 -10.16 0.30
CA ALA A 437 0.22 -10.18 -1.06
C ALA A 437 1.70 -9.76 -1.16
N ASP A 438 2.17 -8.93 -0.22
CA ASP A 438 3.58 -8.50 -0.17
C ASP A 438 4.47 -9.50 0.56
N CYS A 439 3.86 -10.47 1.26
CA CYS A 439 4.56 -11.46 2.10
C CYS A 439 4.51 -12.88 1.53
N VAL A 440 4.09 -13.06 0.27
CA VAL A 440 3.98 -14.37 -0.38
C VAL A 440 5.34 -14.98 -0.77
N ASN A 441 6.33 -14.13 -0.96
CA ASN A 441 7.72 -14.51 -1.26
C ASN A 441 8.69 -13.39 -0.88
N PRO A 442 10.02 -13.63 -0.85
CA PRO A 442 11.00 -12.62 -0.42
C PRO A 442 11.10 -11.38 -1.30
N ALA A 443 10.69 -11.47 -2.57
CA ALA A 443 10.91 -10.41 -3.55
C ALA A 443 10.20 -9.08 -3.21
N PRO A 444 8.88 -9.05 -2.89
CA PRO A 444 8.19 -7.83 -2.48
C PRO A 444 8.32 -7.51 -0.99
N TYR A 445 8.89 -8.42 -0.20
CA TYR A 445 8.86 -8.37 1.24
C TYR A 445 9.96 -7.48 1.83
N ILE A 446 9.76 -6.18 1.77
CA ILE A 446 10.75 -5.18 2.19
C ILE A 446 11.20 -5.31 3.66
N ALA A 447 10.36 -5.86 4.54
CA ALA A 447 10.69 -6.02 5.95
C ALA A 447 11.67 -7.15 6.24
N LEU A 448 11.81 -8.12 5.32
CA LEU A 448 12.82 -9.19 5.40
C LEU A 448 14.20 -8.76 4.89
N ASP A 449 14.29 -7.67 4.13
CA ASP A 449 15.58 -7.17 3.66
C ASP A 449 16.47 -6.81 4.85
N ALA A 450 17.59 -7.53 4.96
CA ALA A 450 18.60 -7.35 5.99
C ALA A 450 19.93 -6.85 5.41
N SER A 451 19.86 -5.98 4.39
CA SER A 451 21.03 -5.42 3.69
C SER A 451 21.75 -4.30 4.48
N GLY A 452 21.33 -4.00 5.69
CA GLY A 452 21.93 -2.99 6.56
C GLY A 452 21.58 -1.56 6.13
N PRO A 453 22.54 -0.72 5.73
CA PRO A 453 22.31 0.70 5.47
C PRO A 453 21.27 0.99 4.38
N THR A 454 21.01 0.03 3.48
CA THR A 454 20.05 0.11 2.39
C THR A 454 18.74 -0.62 2.69
N ALA A 455 18.67 -1.37 3.80
CA ALA A 455 17.46 -2.03 4.25
C ALA A 455 16.35 -1.02 4.58
N TRP A 456 15.11 -1.51 4.57
CA TRP A 456 13.96 -0.73 5.01
C TRP A 456 14.15 -0.24 6.45
N PHE A 457 13.43 0.79 6.86
CA PHE A 457 13.54 1.45 8.16
C PHE A 457 13.71 0.45 9.31
N GLY A 458 14.64 0.73 10.22
CA GLY A 458 15.11 -0.17 11.26
C GLY A 458 16.44 -0.85 10.91
N TRP A 459 16.82 -0.90 9.65
CA TRP A 459 18.14 -1.26 9.09
C TRP A 459 18.77 -2.53 9.66
N PRO A 460 18.07 -3.68 9.65
CA PRO A 460 18.68 -4.95 10.03
C PRO A 460 19.82 -5.28 9.07
N LYS A 461 20.89 -5.93 9.59
CA LYS A 461 22.02 -6.36 8.79
C LYS A 461 22.37 -7.82 9.10
N SER A 462 22.12 -8.70 8.14
CA SER A 462 22.47 -10.11 8.20
C SER A 462 22.85 -10.63 6.82
N ASP A 463 24.14 -10.98 6.66
CA ASP A 463 24.65 -11.55 5.42
C ASP A 463 24.07 -12.96 5.18
N GLU A 464 23.72 -13.70 6.24
CA GLU A 464 23.08 -15.01 6.19
C GLU A 464 21.68 -14.91 5.57
N ILE A 465 20.81 -14.01 6.09
CA ILE A 465 19.46 -13.80 5.54
C ILE A 465 19.55 -13.38 4.07
N GLN A 466 20.46 -12.45 3.74
CA GLN A 466 20.67 -12.00 2.37
C GLN A 466 21.19 -13.12 1.46
N GLY A 467 22.04 -14.01 1.97
CA GLY A 467 22.48 -15.21 1.25
C GLY A 467 21.30 -16.13 0.90
N HIS A 468 20.41 -16.40 1.85
CA HIS A 468 19.21 -17.22 1.61
C HIS A 468 18.18 -16.54 0.70
N ILE A 469 18.04 -15.23 0.76
CA ILE A 469 17.23 -14.48 -0.21
C ILE A 469 17.84 -14.61 -1.62
N ALA A 470 19.16 -14.55 -1.76
CA ALA A 470 19.83 -14.76 -3.04
C ALA A 470 19.66 -16.20 -3.57
N GLU A 471 19.70 -17.21 -2.68
CA GLU A 471 19.38 -18.60 -3.04
C GLU A 471 17.95 -18.69 -3.61
N TRP A 472 16.97 -18.03 -2.98
CA TRP A 472 15.60 -18.02 -3.46
C TRP A 472 15.49 -17.36 -4.87
N TYR A 473 16.19 -16.25 -5.11
CA TYR A 473 16.19 -15.62 -6.44
C TYR A 473 16.76 -16.53 -7.54
N SER A 474 17.67 -17.42 -7.18
CA SER A 474 18.34 -18.35 -8.09
C SER A 474 17.66 -19.72 -8.15
N ALA A 475 16.59 -19.93 -7.37
CA ALA A 475 15.90 -21.21 -7.29
C ALA A 475 15.28 -21.60 -8.64
N PRO A 476 15.57 -22.82 -9.16
CA PRO A 476 15.10 -23.24 -10.46
C PRO A 476 13.63 -23.67 -10.49
N ASP A 477 13.09 -24.05 -9.32
CA ASP A 477 11.72 -24.55 -9.19
C ASP A 477 11.11 -24.24 -7.81
N LEU A 478 9.83 -24.55 -7.65
CA LEU A 478 9.09 -24.30 -6.41
C LEU A 478 9.66 -25.11 -5.21
N ALA A 479 10.24 -26.28 -5.41
CA ALA A 479 10.81 -27.07 -4.32
C ALA A 479 12.05 -26.39 -3.74
N ALA A 480 12.92 -25.88 -4.61
CA ALA A 480 14.09 -25.09 -4.24
C ALA A 480 13.67 -23.74 -3.61
N GLU A 481 12.64 -23.08 -4.13
CA GLU A 481 12.06 -21.85 -3.52
C GLU A 481 11.57 -22.10 -2.09
N LYS A 482 10.86 -23.22 -1.85
CA LYS A 482 10.39 -23.62 -0.52
C LYS A 482 11.55 -23.91 0.44
N ALA A 483 12.58 -24.61 -0.03
CA ALA A 483 13.77 -24.89 0.78
C ALA A 483 14.50 -23.60 1.20
N ALA A 484 14.65 -22.65 0.28
CA ALA A 484 15.22 -21.34 0.59
C ALA A 484 14.32 -20.55 1.57
N ALA A 485 12.99 -20.59 1.39
CA ALA A 485 12.05 -19.92 2.28
C ALA A 485 12.11 -20.44 3.74
N VAL A 486 12.32 -21.74 3.94
CA VAL A 486 12.55 -22.34 5.28
C VAL A 486 13.78 -21.73 5.93
N LYS A 487 14.91 -21.66 5.21
CA LYS A 487 16.15 -21.05 5.72
C LYS A 487 15.97 -19.56 6.03
N ILE A 488 15.29 -18.81 5.15
CA ILE A 488 14.99 -17.39 5.36
C ILE A 488 14.17 -17.21 6.64
N ASN A 489 13.12 -18.02 6.82
CA ASN A 489 12.24 -17.94 7.98
C ASN A 489 13.03 -18.20 9.26
N GLN A 490 13.78 -19.30 9.32
CA GLN A 490 14.60 -19.69 10.47
C GLN A 490 15.61 -18.59 10.83
N ALA A 491 16.45 -18.18 9.88
CA ALA A 491 17.46 -17.15 10.11
C ALA A 491 16.84 -15.81 10.54
N SER A 492 15.67 -15.43 9.96
CA SER A 492 14.98 -14.19 10.32
C SER A 492 14.35 -14.25 11.71
N MET A 493 13.86 -15.42 12.16
CA MET A 493 13.35 -15.65 13.51
C MET A 493 14.47 -15.58 14.55
N GLU A 494 15.60 -16.22 14.26
CA GLU A 494 16.77 -16.22 15.14
C GLU A 494 17.41 -14.83 15.26
N TYR A 495 17.50 -14.09 14.14
CA TYR A 495 18.05 -12.73 14.10
C TYR A 495 17.09 -11.68 14.65
N VAL A 496 15.79 -11.96 14.61
CA VAL A 496 14.70 -11.03 14.94
C VAL A 496 14.76 -9.79 14.05
N THR A 497 14.56 -9.99 12.76
CA THR A 497 14.54 -8.92 11.73
C THR A 497 13.45 -7.87 12.06
N TYR A 498 12.29 -8.34 12.45
CA TYR A 498 11.18 -7.65 13.10
C TYR A 498 10.30 -8.71 13.79
N LEU A 499 9.34 -8.30 14.62
CA LEU A 499 8.40 -9.23 15.24
C LEU A 499 7.05 -9.15 14.55
N GLN A 500 6.54 -10.31 14.12
CA GLN A 500 5.16 -10.43 13.66
C GLN A 500 4.23 -10.37 14.88
N THR A 501 3.23 -9.50 14.82
CA THR A 501 2.23 -9.39 15.88
C THR A 501 1.02 -10.29 15.63
N GLY A 502 1.01 -11.03 14.54
CA GLY A 502 0.00 -11.99 14.10
C GLY A 502 -0.45 -11.74 12.67
N PHE A 503 -1.32 -12.62 12.17
CA PHE A 503 -1.97 -12.51 10.87
C PHE A 503 -3.44 -12.13 11.07
N PHE A 504 -3.95 -11.18 10.27
CA PHE A 504 -5.32 -10.70 10.41
C PHE A 504 -5.94 -10.27 9.09
N LYS A 505 -7.28 -10.36 9.02
CA LYS A 505 -8.09 -9.86 7.91
C LYS A 505 -8.90 -8.67 8.40
N MET A 506 -8.94 -7.62 7.60
CA MET A 506 -9.75 -6.44 7.89
C MET A 506 -11.07 -6.49 7.13
N LYS A 507 -12.11 -5.93 7.72
CA LYS A 507 -13.37 -5.65 7.04
C LYS A 507 -13.32 -4.26 6.42
N GLN A 508 -14.08 -4.09 5.36
CA GLN A 508 -14.44 -2.82 4.74
C GLN A 508 -15.95 -2.66 4.77
N ALA A 509 -16.46 -1.46 4.65
CA ALA A 509 -17.88 -1.20 4.65
C ALA A 509 -18.26 -0.18 3.58
N TRP A 510 -19.34 -0.42 2.85
CA TRP A 510 -19.82 0.49 1.81
C TRP A 510 -21.35 0.45 1.71
N ARG A 511 -21.92 1.48 1.12
CA ARG A 511 -23.36 1.59 0.91
C ARG A 511 -23.81 0.60 -0.17
N ASN A 512 -25.03 0.09 -0.07
CA ASN A 512 -25.58 -0.89 -1.00
C ASN A 512 -25.80 -0.37 -2.43
N ASP A 513 -25.86 0.97 -2.62
CA ASP A 513 -25.88 1.63 -3.92
C ASP A 513 -24.51 1.65 -4.61
N ILE A 514 -23.45 1.17 -3.94
CA ILE A 514 -22.13 0.95 -4.52
C ILE A 514 -22.00 -0.52 -4.93
N GLN A 515 -21.76 -0.75 -6.20
CA GLN A 515 -21.58 -2.09 -6.81
C GLN A 515 -20.18 -2.23 -7.39
N GLY A 516 -19.69 -3.45 -7.56
CA GLY A 516 -18.40 -3.75 -8.18
C GLY A 516 -17.20 -3.61 -7.23
N VAL A 517 -17.41 -3.45 -5.93
CA VAL A 517 -16.33 -3.50 -4.94
C VAL A 517 -15.76 -4.93 -4.89
N VAL A 518 -14.45 -5.06 -5.06
CA VAL A 518 -13.74 -6.34 -5.05
C VAL A 518 -12.86 -6.48 -3.81
N GLN A 519 -12.62 -7.73 -3.41
CA GLN A 519 -11.67 -8.06 -2.36
C GLN A 519 -10.27 -8.08 -2.97
N ALA A 520 -9.37 -7.20 -2.49
CA ALA A 520 -8.01 -7.08 -2.97
C ALA A 520 -7.11 -6.44 -1.90
N PRO A 521 -5.76 -6.60 -1.99
CA PRO A 521 -4.81 -5.99 -1.04
C PRO A 521 -4.69 -4.46 -1.17
N PHE A 522 -5.60 -3.85 -1.93
CA PHE A 522 -5.74 -2.41 -2.14
C PHE A 522 -7.15 -2.10 -2.63
N PRO A 523 -7.70 -0.89 -2.36
CA PRO A 523 -8.98 -0.49 -2.92
C PRO A 523 -8.93 -0.46 -4.45
N VAL A 524 -9.88 -1.12 -5.10
CA VAL A 524 -10.04 -1.14 -6.55
C VAL A 524 -11.21 -0.23 -6.90
N PHE A 525 -10.95 0.89 -7.59
CA PHE A 525 -11.96 1.90 -7.94
C PHE A 525 -12.53 1.75 -9.35
N TRP A 526 -11.82 1.06 -10.25
CA TRP A 526 -12.36 0.68 -11.56
C TRP A 526 -13.40 -0.43 -11.39
N ASP A 527 -14.36 -0.45 -12.32
CA ASP A 527 -15.58 -1.27 -12.27
C ASP A 527 -16.55 -0.97 -11.12
N VAL A 528 -16.22 -0.03 -10.22
CA VAL A 528 -17.12 0.46 -9.17
C VAL A 528 -18.17 1.37 -9.78
N LYS A 529 -19.46 1.09 -9.47
CA LYS A 529 -20.62 1.84 -9.94
C LYS A 529 -21.40 2.38 -8.75
N LYS A 530 -21.88 3.60 -8.86
CA LYS A 530 -22.86 4.18 -7.96
C LYS A 530 -24.20 4.27 -8.68
N THR A 531 -25.22 3.60 -8.14
CA THR A 531 -26.57 3.46 -8.73
C THR A 531 -27.57 4.41 -8.10
#